data_3134107953a1923a14a6bf27db39a619
#
_entry.id   3134107953a1923a14a6bf27db39a619
#
_cell.length_a   1.000
_cell.length_b   1.000
_cell.length_c   1.000
_cell.angle_alpha   90.00
_cell.angle_beta   90.00
_cell.angle_gamma   90.00
#
_symmetry.space_group_name_H-M   'P 1'
#
loop_
_entity.id
_entity.type
_entity.pdbx_description
1 polymer ?
#
loop_
_entity_poly.entity_id
_entity_poly.type
_entity_poly.pdbx_seq_one_letter_code
_entity_poly.pdbx_strand_id
1 'polypeptide(L)'
;MTADYLAGFAEDEGYLDFARVGPPSQAVVTAGAAALAAVSAAGQGTVDALMDAEERALAAASRLLGFPRRNVVFSPSTSAGLFQAAFAVRGRVLVSPAEFPANLYPWWRAASAGRVEVAQLPAGPVTPDTVRAALAAADAAAVVLSAVDFATGFRADLGALREVVGERLLVVDGIQGVGAVEQDWTAADVLVAGGQKWLRSGWSTGVVAVSDRALERLDPLLAGWTGVRGATDYDGVEHPLADGAARFSTTNTSPVAQACLAAGLELLESVGPAWVAGRISARVDELLEVLGRRGAVVTSERDPACRAGIVAFRMPGLDGAALHAALGRAGVTCTRHGERVRLSVHATTTSAALERVDAALG
;
A
#
# COMPACT_ATOMS: atom_id res chain seq x y z
N MET A 1 -11.73 -7.52 21.97
CA MET A 1 -10.73 -7.05 20.98
C MET A 1 -11.12 -7.40 19.54
N THR A 2 -11.15 -8.68 19.13
CA THR A 2 -11.49 -9.01 17.71
C THR A 2 -12.95 -8.70 17.34
N ALA A 3 -13.91 -8.93 18.22
CA ALA A 3 -15.30 -8.54 18.01
C ALA A 3 -15.46 -7.01 17.91
N ASP A 4 -14.77 -6.27 18.76
CA ASP A 4 -14.80 -4.80 18.76
C ASP A 4 -14.14 -4.24 17.48
N TYR A 5 -13.05 -4.89 17.01
CA TYR A 5 -12.46 -4.56 15.73
C TYR A 5 -13.49 -4.67 14.60
N LEU A 6 -14.18 -5.82 14.51
CA LEU A 6 -15.17 -6.05 13.45
C LEU A 6 -16.37 -5.09 13.53
N ALA A 7 -16.84 -4.77 14.73
CA ALA A 7 -17.93 -3.84 14.97
C ALA A 7 -17.55 -2.37 14.72
N GLY A 8 -16.26 -2.07 14.62
CA GLY A 8 -15.74 -0.72 14.40
C GLY A 8 -15.85 -0.21 12.96
N PHE A 9 -16.50 -0.94 12.06
CA PHE A 9 -16.60 -0.59 10.63
C PHE A 9 -18.07 -0.56 10.20
N ALA A 10 -18.41 0.35 9.30
CA ALA A 10 -19.78 0.64 8.90
C ALA A 10 -20.00 0.60 7.37
N GLU A 11 -19.10 -0.08 6.63
CA GLU A 11 -19.30 -0.30 5.20
C GLU A 11 -20.55 -1.15 4.92
N ASP A 12 -21.14 -0.92 3.75
CA ASP A 12 -22.25 -1.75 3.26
C ASP A 12 -21.85 -3.23 3.24
N GLU A 13 -22.76 -4.11 3.62
CA GLU A 13 -22.50 -5.54 3.71
C GLU A 13 -21.95 -6.16 2.42
N GLY A 14 -22.37 -5.67 1.25
CA GLY A 14 -21.88 -6.10 -0.06
C GLY A 14 -20.62 -5.38 -0.55
N TYR A 15 -19.92 -4.65 0.32
CA TYR A 15 -18.70 -3.94 -0.08
C TYR A 15 -17.52 -4.90 -0.26
N LEU A 16 -17.09 -5.11 -1.50
CA LEU A 16 -15.99 -6.01 -1.87
C LEU A 16 -14.96 -5.30 -2.80
N ASP A 17 -14.62 -4.01 -2.51
CA ASP A 17 -13.68 -3.23 -3.32
C ASP A 17 -12.56 -2.58 -2.49
N PHE A 18 -12.05 -3.30 -1.48
CA PHE A 18 -10.97 -2.83 -0.59
C PHE A 18 -9.67 -2.55 -1.34
N ALA A 19 -9.40 -3.23 -2.44
CA ALA A 19 -8.26 -2.96 -3.31
C ALA A 19 -8.33 -1.59 -4.02
N ARG A 20 -9.50 -0.94 -4.04
CA ARG A 20 -9.70 0.44 -4.51
C ARG A 20 -9.67 1.42 -3.35
N VAL A 21 -10.54 1.22 -2.36
CA VAL A 21 -10.62 2.04 -1.13
C VAL A 21 -11.04 1.14 0.03
N GLY A 22 -10.38 1.28 1.18
CA GLY A 22 -10.82 0.68 2.43
C GLY A 22 -11.61 1.70 3.25
N PRO A 23 -12.93 1.54 3.41
CA PRO A 23 -13.73 2.42 4.26
C PRO A 23 -13.10 2.52 5.66
N PRO A 24 -12.89 3.73 6.21
CA PRO A 24 -12.23 3.90 7.49
C PRO A 24 -13.08 3.37 8.64
N SER A 25 -12.42 2.97 9.73
CA SER A 25 -13.10 2.58 10.96
C SER A 25 -13.68 3.79 11.69
N GLN A 26 -14.62 3.55 12.62
CA GLN A 26 -15.14 4.60 13.49
C GLN A 26 -14.03 5.25 14.35
N ALA A 27 -13.01 4.50 14.74
CA ALA A 27 -11.85 5.04 15.45
C ALA A 27 -11.11 6.09 14.59
N VAL A 28 -10.90 5.80 13.31
CA VAL A 28 -10.26 6.72 12.36
C VAL A 28 -11.13 7.95 12.13
N VAL A 29 -12.44 7.78 11.94
CA VAL A 29 -13.39 8.89 11.76
C VAL A 29 -13.38 9.79 12.99
N THR A 30 -13.43 9.21 14.20
CA THR A 30 -13.41 9.96 15.45
C THR A 30 -12.11 10.73 15.64
N ALA A 31 -10.96 10.10 15.36
CA ALA A 31 -9.65 10.75 15.48
C ALA A 31 -9.50 11.91 14.50
N GLY A 32 -9.92 11.73 13.25
CA GLY A 32 -9.90 12.78 12.24
C GLY A 32 -10.82 13.95 12.58
N ALA A 33 -12.04 13.70 13.04
CA ALA A 33 -12.98 14.72 13.46
C ALA A 33 -12.46 15.51 14.69
N ALA A 34 -11.89 14.81 15.67
CA ALA A 34 -11.30 15.45 16.85
C ALA A 34 -10.10 16.33 16.47
N ALA A 35 -9.22 15.87 15.59
CA ALA A 35 -8.09 16.66 15.11
C ALA A 35 -8.56 17.90 14.34
N LEU A 36 -9.56 17.77 13.47
CA LEU A 36 -10.13 18.92 12.73
C LEU A 36 -10.79 19.94 13.67
N ALA A 37 -11.53 19.46 14.67
CA ALA A 37 -12.13 20.33 15.69
C ALA A 37 -11.05 21.05 16.51
N ALA A 38 -9.97 20.37 16.88
CA ALA A 38 -8.84 20.98 17.57
C ALA A 38 -8.16 22.08 16.73
N VAL A 39 -7.96 21.83 15.43
CA VAL A 39 -7.44 22.85 14.49
C VAL A 39 -8.34 24.09 14.45
N SER A 40 -9.66 23.91 14.45
CA SER A 40 -10.62 25.04 14.39
C SER A 40 -10.62 25.90 15.66
N ALA A 41 -10.20 25.34 16.79
CA ALA A 41 -10.10 26.02 18.08
C ALA A 41 -8.65 26.32 18.48
N ALA A 42 -7.71 26.30 17.52
CA ALA A 42 -6.29 26.35 17.77
C ALA A 42 -5.82 27.59 18.50
N GLY A 43 -5.16 27.37 19.63
CA GLY A 43 -4.27 28.32 20.29
C GLY A 43 -2.84 27.76 20.23
N GLN A 44 -1.86 28.49 20.74
CA GLN A 44 -0.44 28.17 20.61
C GLN A 44 -0.12 26.73 21.05
N GLY A 45 -0.55 26.29 22.24
CA GLY A 45 -0.30 24.94 22.72
C GLY A 45 -1.08 23.83 21.99
N THR A 46 -2.17 24.18 21.30
CA THR A 46 -2.97 23.21 20.52
C THR A 46 -2.24 22.78 19.24
N VAL A 47 -1.57 23.71 18.58
CA VAL A 47 -0.80 23.39 17.35
C VAL A 47 0.33 22.44 17.66
N ASP A 48 1.06 22.68 18.75
CA ASP A 48 2.16 21.80 19.19
C ASP A 48 1.65 20.40 19.51
N ALA A 49 0.52 20.28 20.23
CA ALA A 49 -0.08 18.98 20.54
C ALA A 49 -0.60 18.21 19.30
N LEU A 50 -1.00 18.92 18.25
CA LEU A 50 -1.44 18.29 16.99
C LEU A 50 -0.27 17.62 16.25
N MET A 51 0.97 18.13 16.42
CA MET A 51 2.15 17.52 15.81
C MET A 51 2.53 16.18 16.46
N ASP A 52 2.08 15.90 17.69
CA ASP A 52 2.31 14.60 18.36
C ASP A 52 1.63 13.43 17.63
N ALA A 53 0.60 13.70 16.84
CA ALA A 53 -0.09 12.67 16.06
C ALA A 53 0.83 12.02 15.00
N GLU A 54 1.78 12.78 14.45
CA GLU A 54 2.77 12.24 13.51
C GLU A 54 3.66 11.21 14.18
N GLU A 55 4.19 11.52 15.37
CA GLU A 55 5.07 10.59 16.08
C GLU A 55 4.34 9.28 16.43
N ARG A 56 3.08 9.36 16.88
CA ARG A 56 2.26 8.16 17.12
C ARG A 56 2.06 7.32 15.85
N ALA A 57 1.72 7.97 14.73
CA ALA A 57 1.54 7.30 13.45
C ALA A 57 2.81 6.60 12.99
N LEU A 58 3.95 7.29 13.06
CA LEU A 58 5.23 6.76 12.60
C LEU A 58 5.79 5.68 13.54
N ALA A 59 5.56 5.79 14.85
CA ALA A 59 5.92 4.74 15.81
C ALA A 59 5.09 3.47 15.56
N ALA A 60 3.80 3.58 15.32
CA ALA A 60 2.94 2.43 14.97
C ALA A 60 3.34 1.82 13.61
N ALA A 61 3.64 2.65 12.60
CA ALA A 61 4.14 2.16 11.31
C ALA A 61 5.49 1.45 11.44
N SER A 62 6.40 1.99 12.25
CA SER A 62 7.70 1.37 12.55
C SER A 62 7.54 -0.05 13.11
N ARG A 63 6.62 -0.25 14.07
CA ARG A 63 6.35 -1.58 14.64
C ARG A 63 5.70 -2.52 13.63
N LEU A 64 4.72 -2.02 12.86
CA LEU A 64 4.04 -2.83 11.83
C LEU A 64 4.99 -3.30 10.73
N LEU A 65 5.90 -2.43 10.29
CA LEU A 65 6.77 -2.68 9.14
C LEU A 65 8.13 -3.27 9.53
N GLY A 66 8.50 -3.25 10.82
CA GLY A 66 9.78 -3.75 11.33
C GLY A 66 10.97 -2.83 11.07
N PHE A 67 10.77 -1.63 10.53
CA PHE A 67 11.84 -0.66 10.32
C PHE A 67 12.09 0.17 11.60
N PRO A 68 13.34 0.59 11.88
CA PRO A 68 13.62 1.54 12.95
C PRO A 68 12.80 2.82 12.78
N ARG A 69 12.33 3.44 13.89
CA ARG A 69 11.50 4.65 13.81
C ARG A 69 12.12 5.78 12.95
N ARG A 70 13.43 5.99 13.08
CA ARG A 70 14.18 7.00 12.29
C ARG A 70 14.15 6.73 10.78
N ASN A 71 13.79 5.51 10.38
CA ASN A 71 13.75 5.05 9.00
C ASN A 71 12.35 5.11 8.38
N VAL A 72 11.37 5.67 9.11
CA VAL A 72 9.98 5.82 8.66
C VAL A 72 9.60 7.29 8.64
N VAL A 73 9.03 7.76 7.54
CA VAL A 73 8.55 9.12 7.36
C VAL A 73 7.12 9.10 6.80
N PHE A 74 6.33 10.09 7.17
CA PHE A 74 4.97 10.26 6.64
C PHE A 74 4.99 10.59 5.15
N SER A 75 4.03 10.04 4.42
CA SER A 75 3.79 10.37 3.01
C SER A 75 2.29 10.59 2.79
N PRO A 76 1.88 11.64 2.07
CA PRO A 76 0.46 11.91 1.83
C PRO A 76 -0.18 10.91 0.86
N SER A 77 0.60 10.10 0.19
CA SER A 77 0.09 9.04 -0.70
C SER A 77 1.21 8.11 -1.16
N THR A 78 0.85 6.91 -1.61
CA THR A 78 1.80 6.00 -2.28
C THR A 78 2.49 6.68 -3.46
N SER A 79 1.73 7.42 -4.29
CA SER A 79 2.33 8.10 -5.45
C SER A 79 3.38 9.12 -5.04
N ALA A 80 3.13 9.92 -4.00
CA ALA A 80 4.12 10.89 -3.51
C ALA A 80 5.39 10.18 -3.01
N GLY A 81 5.26 9.11 -2.22
CA GLY A 81 6.40 8.33 -1.74
C GLY A 81 7.18 7.66 -2.88
N LEU A 82 6.49 7.14 -3.90
CA LEU A 82 7.14 6.55 -5.07
C LEU A 82 7.88 7.61 -5.93
N PHE A 83 7.36 8.83 -6.02
CA PHE A 83 8.10 9.94 -6.63
C PHE A 83 9.36 10.27 -5.83
N GLN A 84 9.28 10.32 -4.50
CA GLN A 84 10.45 10.49 -3.65
C GLN A 84 11.50 9.41 -3.91
N ALA A 85 11.10 8.14 -3.94
CA ALA A 85 11.98 7.02 -4.22
C ALA A 85 12.61 7.11 -5.62
N ALA A 86 11.80 7.36 -6.66
CA ALA A 86 12.26 7.37 -8.04
C ALA A 86 13.28 8.49 -8.33
N PHE A 87 13.07 9.66 -7.73
CA PHE A 87 14.01 10.79 -7.88
C PHE A 87 15.25 10.66 -6.98
N ALA A 88 15.23 9.79 -5.97
CA ALA A 88 16.38 9.51 -5.12
C ALA A 88 17.30 8.42 -5.67
N VAL A 89 16.80 7.52 -6.52
CA VAL A 89 17.58 6.45 -7.15
C VAL A 89 18.41 7.01 -8.31
N ARG A 90 19.59 6.43 -8.56
CA ARG A 90 20.44 6.69 -9.74
C ARG A 90 20.75 5.38 -10.46
N GLY A 91 20.95 5.46 -11.77
CA GLY A 91 21.33 4.33 -12.60
C GLY A 91 20.13 3.60 -13.21
N ARG A 92 20.36 2.39 -13.73
CA ARG A 92 19.30 1.61 -14.37
C ARG A 92 18.38 1.00 -13.32
N VAL A 93 17.06 1.03 -13.58
CA VAL A 93 16.03 0.39 -12.75
C VAL A 93 15.24 -0.61 -13.58
N LEU A 94 14.95 -1.78 -13.01
CA LEU A 94 14.07 -2.79 -13.59
C LEU A 94 12.67 -2.62 -12.99
N VAL A 95 11.67 -2.40 -13.84
CA VAL A 95 10.26 -2.20 -13.43
C VAL A 95 9.37 -3.13 -14.24
N SER A 96 8.38 -3.78 -13.63
CA SER A 96 7.40 -4.57 -14.37
C SER A 96 6.48 -3.65 -15.20
N PRO A 97 6.22 -3.95 -16.48
CA PRO A 97 5.26 -3.19 -17.28
C PRO A 97 3.80 -3.38 -16.81
N ALA A 98 3.54 -4.40 -15.97
CA ALA A 98 2.22 -4.70 -15.43
C ALA A 98 1.91 -3.94 -14.12
N GLU A 99 2.84 -3.10 -13.63
CA GLU A 99 2.61 -2.29 -12.43
C GLU A 99 1.42 -1.34 -12.59
N PHE A 100 0.78 -1.02 -11.45
CA PHE A 100 -0.20 0.06 -11.43
C PHE A 100 0.48 1.40 -11.83
N PRO A 101 -0.23 2.31 -12.55
CA PRO A 101 0.37 3.55 -13.03
C PRO A 101 1.11 4.38 -11.96
N ALA A 102 0.67 4.33 -10.70
CA ALA A 102 1.37 5.02 -9.60
C ALA A 102 2.80 4.51 -9.38
N ASN A 103 3.12 3.26 -9.77
CA ASN A 103 4.45 2.68 -9.71
C ASN A 103 5.18 2.63 -11.08
N LEU A 104 4.63 3.29 -12.10
CA LEU A 104 5.27 3.46 -13.42
C LEU A 104 5.67 4.91 -13.68
N TYR A 105 4.72 5.83 -13.52
CA TYR A 105 4.92 7.25 -13.85
C TYR A 105 6.09 7.90 -13.10
N PRO A 106 6.35 7.65 -11.81
CA PRO A 106 7.51 8.20 -11.12
C PRO A 106 8.83 7.85 -11.81
N TRP A 107 9.00 6.60 -12.22
CA TRP A 107 10.20 6.11 -12.90
C TRP A 107 10.37 6.70 -14.29
N TRP A 108 9.30 6.80 -15.07
CA TRP A 108 9.34 7.48 -16.38
C TRP A 108 9.67 8.97 -16.24
N ARG A 109 9.16 9.66 -15.21
CA ARG A 109 9.50 11.06 -14.94
C ARG A 109 10.93 11.23 -14.47
N ALA A 110 11.40 10.35 -13.60
CA ALA A 110 12.81 10.34 -13.19
C ALA A 110 13.75 10.07 -14.38
N ALA A 111 13.37 9.17 -15.29
CA ALA A 111 14.11 8.94 -16.53
C ALA A 111 14.13 10.17 -17.46
N SER A 112 12.97 10.83 -17.63
CA SER A 112 12.89 12.09 -18.40
C SER A 112 13.73 13.21 -17.79
N ALA A 113 13.96 13.18 -16.47
CA ALA A 113 14.85 14.11 -15.77
C ALA A 113 16.32 13.66 -15.73
N GLY A 114 16.68 12.57 -16.41
CA GLY A 114 18.06 12.06 -16.46
C GLY A 114 18.55 11.40 -15.16
N ARG A 115 17.65 11.04 -14.25
CA ARG A 115 18.02 10.40 -12.96
C ARG A 115 18.27 8.91 -13.10
N VAL A 116 17.41 8.22 -13.85
CA VAL A 116 17.43 6.77 -14.02
C VAL A 116 17.30 6.39 -15.49
N GLU A 117 17.69 5.17 -15.82
CA GLU A 117 17.35 4.48 -17.06
C GLU A 117 16.33 3.39 -16.72
N VAL A 118 15.16 3.43 -17.34
CA VAL A 118 14.12 2.42 -17.09
C VAL A 118 14.26 1.26 -18.06
N ALA A 119 14.48 0.05 -17.53
CA ALA A 119 14.38 -1.20 -18.25
C ALA A 119 13.20 -2.01 -17.73
N GLN A 120 12.60 -2.86 -18.57
CA GLN A 120 11.41 -3.60 -18.20
C GLN A 120 11.73 -5.04 -17.78
N LEU A 121 11.09 -5.50 -16.72
CA LEU A 121 10.94 -6.92 -16.41
C LEU A 121 10.03 -7.59 -17.46
N PRO A 122 10.11 -8.91 -17.64
CA PRO A 122 9.10 -9.66 -18.39
C PRO A 122 7.68 -9.38 -17.83
N ALA A 123 6.68 -9.36 -18.73
CA ALA A 123 5.29 -9.23 -18.31
C ALA A 123 4.85 -10.48 -17.51
N GLY A 124 4.06 -10.27 -16.45
CA GLY A 124 3.56 -11.35 -15.60
C GLY A 124 3.98 -11.20 -14.14
N PRO A 125 3.83 -12.24 -13.32
CA PRO A 125 4.23 -12.21 -11.92
C PRO A 125 5.72 -11.91 -11.73
N VAL A 126 6.04 -11.01 -10.80
CA VAL A 126 7.44 -10.71 -10.46
C VAL A 126 7.92 -11.77 -9.46
N THR A 127 8.64 -12.76 -9.98
CA THR A 127 9.20 -13.87 -9.20
C THR A 127 10.72 -13.77 -9.10
N PRO A 128 11.36 -14.48 -8.15
CA PRO A 128 12.83 -14.57 -8.10
C PRO A 128 13.46 -15.00 -9.42
N ASP A 129 12.84 -15.91 -10.16
CA ASP A 129 13.38 -16.39 -11.44
C ASP A 129 13.27 -15.34 -12.54
N THR A 130 12.15 -14.62 -12.64
CA THR A 130 12.01 -13.54 -13.63
C THR A 130 12.99 -12.41 -13.35
N VAL A 131 13.22 -12.06 -12.08
CA VAL A 131 14.19 -11.04 -11.69
C VAL A 131 15.62 -11.51 -11.94
N ARG A 132 15.95 -12.74 -11.60
CA ARG A 132 17.29 -13.34 -11.86
C ARG A 132 17.63 -13.32 -13.34
N ALA A 133 16.71 -13.74 -14.19
CA ALA A 133 16.89 -13.73 -15.64
C ALA A 133 17.08 -12.30 -16.18
N ALA A 134 16.30 -11.32 -15.70
CA ALA A 134 16.42 -9.94 -16.12
C ALA A 134 17.75 -9.31 -15.69
N LEU A 135 18.19 -9.57 -14.44
CA LEU A 135 19.48 -9.10 -13.92
C LEU A 135 20.69 -9.74 -14.64
N ALA A 136 20.57 -10.97 -15.10
CA ALA A 136 21.61 -11.64 -15.91
C ALA A 136 21.69 -11.02 -17.32
N ALA A 137 20.60 -10.54 -17.88
CA ALA A 137 20.56 -9.90 -19.19
C ALA A 137 21.03 -8.43 -19.16
N ALA A 138 20.74 -7.72 -18.06
CA ALA A 138 21.13 -6.30 -17.91
C ALA A 138 21.31 -5.97 -16.43
N ASP A 139 22.49 -5.46 -16.09
CA ASP A 139 22.72 -4.98 -14.71
C ASP A 139 21.85 -3.78 -14.39
N ALA A 140 21.42 -3.68 -13.12
CA ALA A 140 20.56 -2.61 -12.64
C ALA A 140 20.97 -2.16 -11.23
N ALA A 141 20.73 -0.90 -10.92
CA ALA A 141 20.92 -0.32 -9.58
C ALA A 141 19.75 -0.66 -8.65
N ALA A 142 18.56 -0.86 -9.20
CA ALA A 142 17.36 -1.15 -8.43
C ALA A 142 16.38 -2.07 -9.18
N VAL A 143 15.63 -2.87 -8.42
CA VAL A 143 14.45 -3.59 -8.86
C VAL A 143 13.23 -2.99 -8.16
N VAL A 144 12.18 -2.71 -8.94
CA VAL A 144 10.97 -2.03 -8.50
C VAL A 144 9.77 -2.92 -8.78
N LEU A 145 8.94 -3.14 -7.77
CA LEU A 145 7.74 -3.97 -7.88
C LEU A 145 6.68 -3.59 -6.85
N SER A 146 5.45 -4.03 -7.09
CA SER A 146 4.39 -4.07 -6.08
C SER A 146 4.48 -5.36 -5.27
N ALA A 147 4.37 -5.26 -3.94
CA ALA A 147 4.33 -6.43 -3.04
C ALA A 147 3.16 -7.36 -3.37
N VAL A 148 2.05 -6.77 -3.81
CA VAL A 148 0.86 -7.48 -4.29
C VAL A 148 0.38 -6.83 -5.58
N ASP A 149 0.25 -7.62 -6.63
CA ASP A 149 -0.28 -7.17 -7.92
C ASP A 149 -1.76 -6.76 -7.81
N PHE A 150 -2.09 -5.55 -8.26
CA PHE A 150 -3.42 -4.97 -8.13
C PHE A 150 -4.50 -5.65 -8.96
N ALA A 151 -4.11 -6.35 -10.02
CA ALA A 151 -5.03 -6.98 -10.98
C ALA A 151 -5.26 -8.47 -10.70
N THR A 152 -4.22 -9.15 -10.20
CA THR A 152 -4.22 -10.61 -10.00
C THR A 152 -4.17 -11.04 -8.54
N GLY A 153 -3.84 -10.14 -7.62
CA GLY A 153 -3.62 -10.47 -6.22
C GLY A 153 -2.39 -11.33 -5.96
N PHE A 154 -1.52 -11.54 -6.98
CA PHE A 154 -0.26 -12.24 -6.80
C PHE A 154 0.60 -11.50 -5.76
N ARG A 155 1.05 -12.22 -4.75
CA ARG A 155 1.94 -11.74 -3.70
C ARG A 155 3.37 -12.15 -4.01
N ALA A 156 4.24 -11.17 -4.21
CA ALA A 156 5.67 -11.37 -4.41
C ALA A 156 6.34 -11.83 -3.11
N ASP A 157 7.22 -12.82 -3.18
CA ASP A 157 8.07 -13.24 -2.06
C ASP A 157 9.25 -12.29 -1.92
N LEU A 158 9.13 -11.28 -1.04
CA LEU A 158 10.16 -10.26 -0.86
C LEU A 158 11.46 -10.82 -0.29
N GLY A 159 11.38 -11.86 0.56
CA GLY A 159 12.57 -12.53 1.10
C GLY A 159 13.40 -13.19 0.00
N ALA A 160 12.77 -14.04 -0.81
CA ALA A 160 13.42 -14.67 -1.93
C ALA A 160 13.88 -13.68 -3.03
N LEU A 161 13.12 -12.61 -3.24
CA LEU A 161 13.52 -11.52 -4.13
C LEU A 161 14.74 -10.77 -3.59
N ARG A 162 14.81 -10.52 -2.28
CA ARG A 162 15.97 -9.89 -1.64
C ARG A 162 17.26 -10.69 -1.90
N GLU A 163 17.19 -12.01 -1.80
CA GLU A 163 18.35 -12.88 -2.10
C GLU A 163 18.84 -12.72 -3.54
N VAL A 164 17.90 -12.67 -4.50
CA VAL A 164 18.23 -12.51 -5.93
C VAL A 164 18.72 -11.13 -6.28
N VAL A 165 18.10 -10.10 -5.70
CA VAL A 165 18.47 -8.69 -5.94
C VAL A 165 19.85 -8.37 -5.37
N GLY A 166 20.28 -9.06 -4.31
CA GLY A 166 21.61 -8.95 -3.71
C GLY A 166 21.87 -7.52 -3.19
N GLU A 167 22.97 -6.92 -3.59
CA GLU A 167 23.36 -5.58 -3.13
C GLU A 167 22.57 -4.44 -3.82
N ARG A 168 21.78 -4.72 -4.83
CA ARG A 168 20.93 -3.74 -5.51
C ARG A 168 19.78 -3.29 -4.62
N LEU A 169 19.22 -2.13 -4.93
CA LEU A 169 18.05 -1.63 -4.19
C LEU A 169 16.79 -2.43 -4.57
N LEU A 170 15.98 -2.80 -3.59
CA LEU A 170 14.65 -3.35 -3.75
C LEU A 170 13.63 -2.29 -3.32
N VAL A 171 12.93 -1.71 -4.30
CA VAL A 171 11.90 -0.68 -4.06
C VAL A 171 10.52 -1.31 -4.21
N VAL A 172 9.71 -1.19 -3.18
CA VAL A 172 8.44 -1.92 -3.08
C VAL A 172 7.27 -0.97 -2.89
N ASP A 173 6.30 -1.03 -3.80
CA ASP A 173 4.96 -0.50 -3.57
C ASP A 173 4.18 -1.49 -2.71
N GLY A 174 3.93 -1.13 -1.46
CA GLY A 174 3.25 -1.94 -0.46
C GLY A 174 1.75 -1.72 -0.36
N ILE A 175 1.16 -0.83 -1.20
CA ILE A 175 -0.23 -0.38 -1.01
C ILE A 175 -1.29 -1.48 -1.04
N GLN A 176 -1.04 -2.57 -1.76
CA GLN A 176 -1.98 -3.70 -1.80
C GLN A 176 -1.62 -4.81 -0.81
N GLY A 177 -0.47 -4.70 -0.14
CA GLY A 177 0.04 -5.72 0.77
C GLY A 177 0.01 -5.32 2.24
N VAL A 178 0.48 -4.11 2.57
CA VAL A 178 0.58 -3.64 3.97
C VAL A 178 -0.82 -3.56 4.60
N GLY A 179 -1.00 -4.31 5.69
CA GLY A 179 -2.31 -4.48 6.35
C GLY A 179 -3.18 -5.60 5.80
N ALA A 180 -2.80 -6.23 4.67
CA ALA A 180 -3.57 -7.31 4.04
C ALA A 180 -2.89 -8.67 4.12
N VAL A 181 -1.56 -8.70 4.07
CA VAL A 181 -0.76 -9.92 4.09
C VAL A 181 0.33 -9.85 5.15
N GLU A 182 0.72 -11.00 5.64
CA GLU A 182 1.87 -11.13 6.54
C GLU A 182 3.12 -11.35 5.69
N GLN A 183 4.12 -10.49 5.88
CA GLN A 183 5.36 -10.51 5.11
C GLN A 183 6.49 -9.82 5.88
N ASP A 184 7.75 -10.22 5.64
CA ASP A 184 8.91 -9.46 6.10
C ASP A 184 9.12 -8.23 5.21
N TRP A 185 8.64 -7.09 5.68
CA TRP A 185 8.76 -5.83 4.95
C TRP A 185 10.19 -5.28 4.95
N THR A 186 11.03 -5.72 5.89
CA THR A 186 12.43 -5.25 6.00
C THR A 186 13.31 -5.80 4.89
N ALA A 187 12.84 -6.78 4.11
CA ALA A 187 13.48 -7.20 2.88
C ALA A 187 13.57 -6.08 1.83
N ALA A 188 12.66 -5.10 1.88
CA ALA A 188 12.70 -3.93 1.00
C ALA A 188 13.74 -2.91 1.46
N ASP A 189 14.40 -2.24 0.51
CA ASP A 189 15.23 -1.07 0.78
C ASP A 189 14.43 0.21 0.89
N VAL A 190 13.39 0.32 0.07
CA VAL A 190 12.38 1.37 0.14
C VAL A 190 11.02 0.71 0.05
N LEU A 191 10.20 0.93 1.06
CA LEU A 191 8.80 0.49 1.10
C LEU A 191 7.90 1.71 1.14
N VAL A 192 6.92 1.78 0.24
CA VAL A 192 5.93 2.86 0.20
C VAL A 192 4.53 2.27 0.35
N ALA A 193 3.75 2.76 1.30
CA ALA A 193 2.38 2.30 1.50
C ALA A 193 1.44 3.46 1.84
N GLY A 194 0.33 3.58 1.09
CA GLY A 194 -0.75 4.50 1.41
C GLY A 194 -1.77 3.87 2.37
N GLY A 195 -2.39 4.70 3.20
CA GLY A 195 -3.34 4.24 4.23
C GLY A 195 -4.79 4.06 3.76
N GLN A 196 -5.14 4.51 2.55
CA GLN A 196 -6.53 4.56 2.08
C GLN A 196 -7.12 3.22 1.63
N LYS A 197 -6.34 2.13 1.60
CA LYS A 197 -6.80 0.79 1.21
C LYS A 197 -6.85 -0.14 2.41
N TRP A 198 -5.91 -1.05 2.53
CA TRP A 198 -5.93 -2.11 3.54
C TRP A 198 -5.66 -1.65 4.97
N LEU A 199 -4.96 -0.52 5.15
CA LEU A 199 -4.81 0.14 6.45
C LEU A 199 -6.07 0.90 6.89
N ARG A 200 -7.00 1.16 5.98
CA ARG A 200 -8.31 1.80 6.25
C ARG A 200 -8.22 3.12 7.03
N SER A 201 -7.12 3.86 6.78
CA SER A 201 -6.81 5.11 7.49
C SER A 201 -7.28 6.39 6.75
N GLY A 202 -8.01 6.20 5.64
CA GLY A 202 -8.51 7.32 4.82
C GLY A 202 -7.47 7.88 3.84
N TRP A 203 -7.88 8.90 3.10
CA TRP A 203 -7.06 9.58 2.11
C TRP A 203 -6.00 10.47 2.75
N SER A 204 -4.98 10.80 1.98
CA SER A 204 -3.85 11.65 2.40
C SER A 204 -3.00 11.04 3.52
N THR A 205 -3.07 9.73 3.72
CA THR A 205 -2.32 8.97 4.71
C THR A 205 -1.37 7.97 4.06
N GLY A 206 -0.22 7.77 4.65
CA GLY A 206 0.75 6.79 4.19
C GLY A 206 2.13 7.01 4.78
N VAL A 207 3.05 6.12 4.42
CA VAL A 207 4.43 6.14 4.91
C VAL A 207 5.41 5.74 3.81
N VAL A 208 6.63 6.23 3.96
CA VAL A 208 7.83 5.70 3.31
C VAL A 208 8.74 5.14 4.39
N ALA A 209 9.17 3.89 4.25
CA ALA A 209 10.19 3.28 5.08
C ALA A 209 11.44 3.01 4.23
N VAL A 210 12.62 3.30 4.78
CA VAL A 210 13.90 3.24 4.07
C VAL A 210 14.92 2.49 4.91
N SER A 211 15.57 1.46 4.36
CA SER A 211 16.62 0.72 5.07
C SER A 211 17.86 1.60 5.31
N ASP A 212 18.65 1.30 6.35
CA ASP A 212 19.90 2.03 6.62
C ASP A 212 20.83 2.00 5.40
N ARG A 213 20.92 0.86 4.73
CA ARG A 213 21.70 0.67 3.51
C ARG A 213 21.21 1.57 2.36
N ALA A 214 19.91 1.76 2.21
CA ALA A 214 19.35 2.63 1.20
C ALA A 214 19.55 4.11 1.55
N LEU A 215 19.51 4.49 2.83
CA LEU A 215 19.81 5.87 3.27
C LEU A 215 21.22 6.32 2.91
N GLU A 216 22.18 5.40 2.81
CA GLU A 216 23.57 5.70 2.39
C GLU A 216 23.70 5.86 0.87
N ARG A 217 22.76 5.33 0.08
CA ARG A 217 22.86 5.23 -1.38
C ARG A 217 21.89 6.13 -2.12
N LEU A 218 20.83 6.56 -1.46
CA LEU A 218 19.80 7.40 -2.05
C LEU A 218 20.17 8.88 -1.93
N ASP A 219 19.87 9.63 -3.01
CA ASP A 219 20.01 11.06 -3.08
C ASP A 219 18.61 11.70 -3.16
N PRO A 220 18.01 12.11 -2.03
CA PRO A 220 16.62 12.58 -1.96
C PRO A 220 16.46 13.96 -2.58
N LEU A 221 16.49 14.04 -3.90
CA LEU A 221 16.45 15.28 -4.69
C LEU A 221 15.17 16.12 -4.45
N LEU A 222 14.11 15.48 -4.01
CA LEU A 222 12.83 16.15 -3.71
C LEU A 222 12.67 16.52 -2.22
N ALA A 223 13.77 16.51 -1.44
CA ALA A 223 13.75 17.00 -0.07
C ALA A 223 13.30 18.47 -0.05
N GLY A 224 12.35 18.76 0.83
CA GLY A 224 11.91 20.14 1.06
C GLY A 224 12.44 20.69 2.38
N TRP A 225 11.90 21.83 2.81
CA TRP A 225 12.38 22.56 3.97
C TRP A 225 12.27 21.78 5.30
N THR A 226 11.34 20.82 5.41
CA THR A 226 11.26 19.93 6.59
C THR A 226 12.19 18.72 6.49
N GLY A 227 12.83 18.50 5.35
CA GLY A 227 13.77 17.40 5.10
C GLY A 227 15.23 17.74 5.42
N VAL A 228 15.49 18.86 6.09
CA VAL A 228 16.85 19.35 6.40
C VAL A 228 17.06 19.50 7.91
N ARG A 229 18.33 19.54 8.34
CA ARG A 229 18.70 19.92 9.70
C ARG A 229 18.49 21.42 9.87
N GLY A 230 18.06 21.87 11.04
CA GLY A 230 17.78 23.31 11.26
C GLY A 230 16.61 23.83 10.44
N ALA A 231 15.58 23.02 10.19
CA ALA A 231 14.40 23.37 9.40
C ALA A 231 13.65 24.63 9.89
N THR A 232 13.92 25.10 11.11
CA THR A 232 13.37 26.34 11.70
C THR A 232 14.33 27.53 11.61
N ASP A 233 15.50 27.38 11.04
CA ASP A 233 16.48 28.43 10.87
C ASP A 233 16.24 29.12 9.52
N TYR A 234 15.44 30.20 9.52
CA TYR A 234 15.05 30.92 8.30
C TYR A 234 16.11 31.96 7.88
N ASP A 235 17.34 31.50 7.63
CA ASP A 235 18.52 32.34 7.35
C ASP A 235 18.85 32.51 5.86
N GLY A 236 18.09 31.82 4.97
CA GLY A 236 18.22 31.96 3.51
C GLY A 236 19.37 31.15 2.90
N VAL A 237 19.98 30.23 3.66
CA VAL A 237 21.01 29.30 3.15
C VAL A 237 20.47 27.88 3.03
N GLU A 238 21.11 27.08 2.18
CA GLU A 238 20.78 25.64 2.05
C GLU A 238 21.37 24.88 3.24
N HIS A 239 20.51 24.16 3.95
CA HIS A 239 20.91 23.33 5.09
C HIS A 239 21.15 21.88 4.67
N PRO A 240 22.04 21.15 5.40
CA PRO A 240 22.26 19.72 5.16
C PRO A 240 20.98 18.90 5.36
N LEU A 241 20.85 17.82 4.59
CA LEU A 241 19.73 16.88 4.73
C LEU A 241 19.58 16.36 6.18
N ALA A 242 18.34 16.14 6.58
CA ALA A 242 18.01 15.54 7.86
C ALA A 242 18.52 14.09 7.96
N ASP A 243 18.64 13.58 9.18
CA ASP A 243 19.02 12.21 9.44
C ASP A 243 17.87 11.23 9.17
N GLY A 244 18.20 9.99 8.84
CA GLY A 244 17.21 8.94 8.62
C GLY A 244 16.26 9.24 7.44
N ALA A 245 15.03 8.71 7.52
CA ALA A 245 14.03 8.91 6.50
C ALA A 245 13.41 10.33 6.50
N ALA A 246 13.62 11.14 7.53
CA ALA A 246 13.14 12.52 7.57
C ALA A 246 13.62 13.34 6.37
N ARG A 247 14.77 13.01 5.79
CA ARG A 247 15.30 13.62 4.55
C ARG A 247 14.38 13.49 3.33
N PHE A 248 13.39 12.63 3.38
CA PHE A 248 12.37 12.49 2.33
C PHE A 248 11.13 13.36 2.58
N SER A 249 11.10 14.14 3.66
CA SER A 249 10.02 15.09 3.92
C SER A 249 10.13 16.31 3.01
N THR A 250 9.00 16.80 2.51
CA THR A 250 8.94 18.00 1.65
C THR A 250 8.39 19.23 2.39
N THR A 251 7.45 19.01 3.30
CA THR A 251 6.75 20.08 4.01
C THR A 251 6.01 19.49 5.22
N ASN A 252 5.44 20.36 6.04
CA ASN A 252 4.51 19.94 7.08
C ASN A 252 3.34 19.19 6.47
N THR A 253 2.96 18.08 7.09
CA THR A 253 1.84 17.26 6.67
C THR A 253 0.60 17.54 7.52
N SER A 254 -0.58 17.10 7.06
CA SER A 254 -1.84 17.37 7.73
C SER A 254 -1.94 16.65 9.08
N PRO A 255 -2.10 17.36 10.22
CA PRO A 255 -2.30 16.73 11.52
C PRO A 255 -3.56 15.85 11.56
N VAL A 256 -4.59 16.19 10.78
CA VAL A 256 -5.81 15.38 10.65
C VAL A 256 -5.48 14.04 9.99
N ALA A 257 -4.70 14.02 8.90
CA ALA A 257 -4.28 12.80 8.24
C ALA A 257 -3.36 11.95 9.12
N GLN A 258 -2.45 12.59 9.87
CA GLN A 258 -1.59 11.93 10.84
C GLN A 258 -2.39 11.26 11.96
N ALA A 259 -3.39 11.92 12.50
CA ALA A 259 -4.30 11.36 13.51
C ALA A 259 -5.10 10.18 12.95
N CYS A 260 -5.59 10.27 11.72
CA CYS A 260 -6.27 9.18 11.03
C CYS A 260 -5.35 7.98 10.83
N LEU A 261 -4.10 8.21 10.39
CA LEU A 261 -3.12 7.13 10.19
C LEU A 261 -2.77 6.46 11.51
N ALA A 262 -2.52 7.23 12.56
CA ALA A 262 -2.24 6.70 13.90
C ALA A 262 -3.37 5.80 14.39
N ALA A 263 -4.61 6.27 14.34
CA ALA A 263 -5.78 5.51 14.79
C ALA A 263 -6.00 4.22 13.98
N GLY A 264 -5.76 4.24 12.67
CA GLY A 264 -5.90 3.04 11.82
C GLY A 264 -4.82 1.99 12.11
N LEU A 265 -3.55 2.43 12.28
CA LEU A 265 -2.44 1.54 12.60
C LEU A 265 -2.57 0.95 14.01
N GLU A 266 -2.92 1.76 15.01
CA GLU A 266 -3.14 1.31 16.38
C GLU A 266 -4.30 0.32 16.48
N LEU A 267 -5.38 0.53 15.70
CA LEU A 267 -6.50 -0.40 15.62
C LEU A 267 -6.08 -1.73 15.00
N LEU A 268 -5.29 -1.71 13.91
CA LEU A 268 -4.72 -2.92 13.30
C LEU A 268 -3.81 -3.66 14.29
N GLU A 269 -2.95 -2.92 14.99
CA GLU A 269 -2.04 -3.45 16.00
C GLU A 269 -2.79 -4.13 17.17
N SER A 270 -3.94 -3.59 17.58
CA SER A 270 -4.75 -4.11 18.69
C SER A 270 -5.24 -5.54 18.50
N VAL A 271 -5.43 -5.98 17.26
CA VAL A 271 -5.84 -7.36 16.92
C VAL A 271 -4.70 -8.19 16.31
N GLY A 272 -3.64 -7.53 15.89
CA GLY A 272 -2.48 -8.11 15.25
C GLY A 272 -2.64 -8.28 13.73
N PRO A 273 -1.61 -7.88 12.95
CA PRO A 273 -1.62 -8.00 11.49
C PRO A 273 -1.84 -9.43 11.00
N ALA A 274 -1.24 -10.42 11.67
CA ALA A 274 -1.39 -11.84 11.35
C ALA A 274 -2.85 -12.32 11.43
N TRP A 275 -3.61 -11.86 12.45
CA TRP A 275 -5.02 -12.18 12.56
C TRP A 275 -5.83 -11.61 11.39
N VAL A 276 -5.58 -10.35 11.01
CA VAL A 276 -6.25 -9.71 9.86
C VAL A 276 -5.93 -10.45 8.57
N ALA A 277 -4.66 -10.75 8.31
CA ALA A 277 -4.21 -11.48 7.12
C ALA A 277 -4.82 -12.88 7.04
N GLY A 278 -4.82 -13.63 8.14
CA GLY A 278 -5.43 -14.97 8.21
C GLY A 278 -6.94 -14.93 7.94
N ARG A 279 -7.64 -13.92 8.45
CA ARG A 279 -9.05 -13.75 8.19
C ARG A 279 -9.36 -13.34 6.75
N ILE A 280 -8.54 -12.47 6.14
CA ILE A 280 -8.63 -12.16 4.70
C ILE A 280 -8.44 -13.42 3.88
N SER A 281 -7.42 -14.23 4.17
CA SER A 281 -7.16 -15.49 3.46
C SER A 281 -8.35 -16.46 3.54
N ALA A 282 -8.95 -16.62 4.71
CA ALA A 282 -10.14 -17.45 4.88
C ALA A 282 -11.34 -16.93 4.05
N ARG A 283 -11.55 -15.61 3.98
CA ARG A 283 -12.60 -15.02 3.14
C ARG A 283 -12.34 -15.22 1.65
N VAL A 284 -11.08 -15.22 1.23
CA VAL A 284 -10.70 -15.57 -0.16
C VAL A 284 -11.04 -17.01 -0.46
N ASP A 285 -10.77 -17.96 0.46
CA ASP A 285 -11.14 -19.38 0.28
C ASP A 285 -12.63 -19.54 0.05
N GLU A 286 -13.45 -18.96 0.92
CA GLU A 286 -14.91 -19.00 0.81
C GLU A 286 -15.40 -18.37 -0.53
N LEU A 287 -14.83 -17.24 -0.93
CA LEU A 287 -15.15 -16.60 -2.21
C LEU A 287 -14.78 -17.51 -3.40
N LEU A 288 -13.62 -18.14 -3.38
CA LEU A 288 -13.20 -19.08 -4.44
C LEU A 288 -14.11 -20.29 -4.53
N GLU A 289 -14.63 -20.79 -3.42
CA GLU A 289 -15.63 -21.87 -3.39
C GLU A 289 -16.95 -21.41 -4.03
N VAL A 290 -17.43 -20.20 -3.68
CA VAL A 290 -18.63 -19.60 -4.31
C VAL A 290 -18.44 -19.53 -5.83
N LEU A 291 -17.34 -18.93 -6.30
CA LEU A 291 -17.05 -18.78 -7.71
C LEU A 291 -16.93 -20.13 -8.43
N GLY A 292 -16.30 -21.13 -7.79
CA GLY A 292 -16.17 -22.50 -8.32
C GLY A 292 -17.52 -23.17 -8.53
N ARG A 293 -18.44 -23.10 -7.53
CA ARG A 293 -19.79 -23.65 -7.65
C ARG A 293 -20.60 -23.04 -8.81
N ARG A 294 -20.35 -21.78 -9.14
CA ARG A 294 -21.03 -21.04 -10.21
C ARG A 294 -20.35 -21.15 -11.57
N GLY A 295 -19.27 -21.94 -11.67
CA GLY A 295 -18.54 -22.13 -12.93
C GLY A 295 -17.78 -20.87 -13.40
N ALA A 296 -17.47 -19.96 -12.51
CA ALA A 296 -16.66 -18.79 -12.81
C ALA A 296 -15.21 -19.17 -13.15
N VAL A 297 -14.63 -18.48 -14.11
CA VAL A 297 -13.22 -18.64 -14.48
C VAL A 297 -12.39 -17.62 -13.70
N VAL A 298 -11.78 -18.06 -12.60
CA VAL A 298 -10.87 -17.24 -11.80
C VAL A 298 -9.59 -16.97 -12.61
N THR A 299 -9.19 -15.71 -12.68
CA THR A 299 -8.01 -15.21 -13.43
C THR A 299 -6.95 -14.60 -12.53
N SER A 300 -7.23 -14.48 -11.23
CA SER A 300 -6.27 -14.10 -10.19
C SER A 300 -5.51 -15.31 -9.65
N GLU A 301 -4.49 -15.03 -8.84
CA GLU A 301 -3.74 -16.06 -8.13
C GLU A 301 -4.67 -16.84 -7.17
N ARG A 302 -4.49 -18.15 -7.10
CA ARG A 302 -5.31 -19.04 -6.28
C ARG A 302 -4.52 -19.74 -5.17
N ASP A 303 -3.20 -19.87 -5.35
CA ASP A 303 -2.34 -20.52 -4.37
C ASP A 303 -2.29 -19.68 -3.08
N PRO A 304 -2.69 -20.22 -1.93
CA PRO A 304 -2.62 -19.53 -0.64
C PRO A 304 -1.23 -18.99 -0.31
N ALA A 305 -0.17 -19.63 -0.80
CA ALA A 305 1.21 -19.17 -0.59
C ALA A 305 1.56 -17.91 -1.37
N CYS A 306 0.88 -17.66 -2.49
CA CYS A 306 1.20 -16.59 -3.44
C CYS A 306 0.04 -15.62 -3.69
N ARG A 307 -1.07 -15.70 -2.95
CA ARG A 307 -2.23 -14.82 -3.13
C ARG A 307 -2.41 -13.83 -1.98
N ALA A 308 -3.12 -12.75 -2.27
CA ALA A 308 -3.62 -11.78 -1.28
C ALA A 308 -5.15 -11.68 -1.33
N GLY A 309 -5.72 -10.63 -0.74
CA GLY A 309 -7.17 -10.41 -0.63
C GLY A 309 -7.91 -10.03 -1.93
N ILE A 310 -7.30 -10.19 -3.10
CA ILE A 310 -7.82 -9.78 -4.41
C ILE A 310 -8.17 -11.01 -5.24
N VAL A 311 -9.42 -11.07 -5.74
CA VAL A 311 -9.91 -12.14 -6.61
C VAL A 311 -10.49 -11.52 -7.88
N ALA A 312 -9.94 -11.89 -9.04
CA ALA A 312 -10.43 -11.48 -10.35
C ALA A 312 -10.98 -12.69 -11.11
N PHE A 313 -12.10 -12.53 -11.79
CA PHE A 313 -12.75 -13.62 -12.49
C PHE A 313 -13.58 -13.13 -13.70
N ARG A 314 -13.96 -14.06 -14.56
CA ARG A 314 -14.92 -13.91 -15.66
C ARG A 314 -16.02 -14.93 -15.47
N MET A 315 -17.19 -14.63 -16.02
CA MET A 315 -18.32 -15.57 -16.05
C MET A 315 -18.57 -16.02 -17.48
N PRO A 316 -18.52 -17.33 -17.81
CA PRO A 316 -18.86 -17.81 -19.13
C PRO A 316 -20.29 -17.36 -19.54
N GLY A 317 -20.44 -16.84 -20.74
CA GLY A 317 -21.73 -16.36 -21.24
C GLY A 317 -22.11 -14.93 -20.83
N LEU A 318 -21.32 -14.25 -19.99
CA LEU A 318 -21.50 -12.85 -19.64
C LEU A 318 -20.25 -12.04 -20.02
N ASP A 319 -20.46 -10.90 -20.65
CA ASP A 319 -19.39 -9.90 -20.77
C ASP A 319 -19.11 -9.22 -19.43
N GLY A 320 -17.98 -8.52 -19.35
CA GLY A 320 -17.56 -7.89 -18.09
C GLY A 320 -18.53 -6.79 -17.62
N ALA A 321 -19.25 -6.12 -18.50
CA ALA A 321 -20.21 -5.08 -18.13
C ALA A 321 -21.50 -5.69 -17.56
N ALA A 322 -22.01 -6.74 -18.20
CA ALA A 322 -23.18 -7.48 -17.73
C ALA A 322 -22.92 -8.16 -16.37
N LEU A 323 -21.75 -8.77 -16.21
CA LEU A 323 -21.31 -9.36 -14.94
C LEU A 323 -21.23 -8.31 -13.83
N HIS A 324 -20.58 -7.18 -14.08
CA HIS A 324 -20.48 -6.08 -13.11
C HIS A 324 -21.87 -5.53 -12.73
N ALA A 325 -22.77 -5.37 -13.71
CA ALA A 325 -24.12 -4.91 -13.47
C ALA A 325 -24.95 -5.93 -12.67
N ALA A 326 -24.78 -7.24 -12.90
CA ALA A 326 -25.44 -8.30 -12.12
C ALA A 326 -25.03 -8.25 -10.65
N LEU A 327 -23.74 -8.16 -10.37
CA LEU A 327 -23.20 -7.99 -9.02
C LEU A 327 -23.75 -6.71 -8.35
N GLY A 328 -23.76 -5.58 -9.08
CA GLY A 328 -24.30 -4.31 -8.58
C GLY A 328 -25.78 -4.39 -8.21
N ARG A 329 -26.61 -5.10 -9.01
CA ARG A 329 -28.04 -5.33 -8.67
C ARG A 329 -28.24 -6.16 -7.40
N ALA A 330 -27.29 -7.04 -7.09
CA ALA A 330 -27.29 -7.80 -5.84
C ALA A 330 -26.69 -7.01 -4.66
N GLY A 331 -26.34 -5.73 -4.85
CA GLY A 331 -25.74 -4.87 -3.82
C GLY A 331 -24.27 -5.16 -3.58
N VAL A 332 -23.56 -5.76 -4.54
CA VAL A 332 -22.11 -6.00 -4.44
C VAL A 332 -21.34 -4.86 -5.07
N THR A 333 -20.50 -4.17 -4.29
CA THR A 333 -19.57 -3.15 -4.77
C THR A 333 -18.26 -3.80 -5.21
N CYS A 334 -17.86 -3.60 -6.46
CA CYS A 334 -16.66 -4.20 -7.05
C CYS A 334 -16.11 -3.36 -8.21
N THR A 335 -14.93 -3.68 -8.71
CA THR A 335 -14.31 -3.00 -9.85
C THR A 335 -14.31 -3.90 -11.08
N ARG A 336 -14.59 -3.30 -12.27
CA ARG A 336 -14.46 -3.96 -13.58
C ARG A 336 -13.17 -3.55 -14.29
N HIS A 337 -12.46 -4.53 -14.84
CA HIS A 337 -11.29 -4.33 -15.71
C HIS A 337 -11.48 -5.12 -17.03
N GLY A 338 -11.98 -4.44 -18.07
CA GLY A 338 -12.30 -5.10 -19.34
C GLY A 338 -13.38 -6.17 -19.15
N GLU A 339 -13.06 -7.42 -19.49
CA GLU A 339 -13.95 -8.59 -19.36
C GLU A 339 -13.91 -9.25 -17.98
N ARG A 340 -13.10 -8.73 -17.06
CA ARG A 340 -12.97 -9.28 -15.71
C ARG A 340 -13.64 -8.37 -14.69
N VAL A 341 -14.20 -8.97 -13.65
CA VAL A 341 -14.57 -8.30 -12.42
C VAL A 341 -13.54 -8.66 -11.36
N ARG A 342 -13.15 -7.67 -10.56
CA ARG A 342 -12.27 -7.82 -9.41
C ARG A 342 -13.07 -7.58 -8.15
N LEU A 343 -13.11 -8.57 -7.28
CA LEU A 343 -13.54 -8.48 -5.89
C LEU A 343 -12.31 -8.41 -5.00
N SER A 344 -12.41 -7.69 -3.90
CA SER A 344 -11.40 -7.71 -2.86
C SER A 344 -12.05 -7.76 -1.49
N VAL A 345 -11.68 -8.78 -0.72
CA VAL A 345 -12.25 -9.08 0.60
C VAL A 345 -11.34 -8.56 1.71
N HIS A 346 -11.92 -8.20 2.85
CA HIS A 346 -11.20 -7.78 4.05
C HIS A 346 -11.57 -8.65 5.25
N ALA A 347 -10.89 -8.48 6.37
CA ALA A 347 -11.23 -9.19 7.61
C ALA A 347 -12.66 -8.93 8.08
N THR A 348 -13.26 -7.81 7.70
CA THR A 348 -14.65 -7.43 7.99
C THR A 348 -15.68 -8.01 7.02
N THR A 349 -15.28 -8.60 5.90
CA THR A 349 -16.20 -9.23 4.95
C THR A 349 -16.98 -10.34 5.62
N THR A 350 -18.32 -10.31 5.49
CA THR A 350 -19.24 -11.27 6.09
C THR A 350 -19.56 -12.42 5.14
N SER A 351 -20.11 -13.52 5.65
CA SER A 351 -20.63 -14.59 4.80
C SER A 351 -21.82 -14.11 3.97
N ALA A 352 -22.67 -13.22 4.51
CA ALA A 352 -23.79 -12.62 3.79
C ALA A 352 -23.33 -11.79 2.56
N ALA A 353 -22.16 -11.12 2.62
CA ALA A 353 -21.57 -10.49 1.46
C ALA A 353 -21.25 -11.50 0.33
N LEU A 354 -20.73 -12.67 0.69
CA LEU A 354 -20.43 -13.75 -0.24
C LEU A 354 -21.69 -14.44 -0.79
N GLU A 355 -22.74 -14.55 0.02
CA GLU A 355 -24.07 -15.03 -0.41
C GLU A 355 -24.68 -14.12 -1.47
N ARG A 356 -24.48 -12.79 -1.39
CA ARG A 356 -24.88 -11.85 -2.46
C ARG A 356 -24.15 -12.11 -3.77
N VAL A 357 -22.84 -12.44 -3.69
CA VAL A 357 -22.07 -12.84 -4.89
C VAL A 357 -22.64 -14.13 -5.47
N ASP A 358 -22.92 -15.12 -4.63
CA ASP A 358 -23.52 -16.40 -5.03
C ASP A 358 -24.86 -16.19 -5.75
N ALA A 359 -25.75 -15.40 -5.16
CA ALA A 359 -27.06 -15.06 -5.75
C ALA A 359 -26.97 -14.28 -7.05
N ALA A 360 -25.97 -13.39 -7.20
CA ALA A 360 -25.77 -12.62 -8.42
C ALA A 360 -25.31 -13.47 -9.63
N LEU A 361 -24.71 -14.63 -9.36
CA LEU A 361 -24.14 -15.52 -10.37
C LEU A 361 -25.04 -16.74 -10.65
N GLY A 362 -26.14 -16.93 -9.92
CA GLY A 362 -27.13 -18.00 -10.09
C GLY A 362 -28.23 -17.60 -11.01
#